data_300521d1b255c4fee9d0df511fa6b160
#
_entry.id   300521d1b255c4fee9d0df511fa6b160
#
_cell.length_a   1.000
_cell.length_b   1.000
_cell.length_c   1.000
_cell.angle_alpha   90.00
_cell.angle_beta   90.00
_cell.angle_gamma   90.00
#
_symmetry.space_group_name_H-M   'P 1'
#
loop_
_entity.id
_entity.type
_entity.pdbx_description
1 polymer ?
#
loop_
_entity_poly.entity_id
_entity_poly.type
_entity_poly.pdbx_seq_one_letter_code
_entity_poly.pdbx_strand_id
1 'polypeptide(L)'
;MKSLLEDLAEAVQRAVDGLTGDPGEILGRGADGAPSTRIDREAEAAVLRTLDERGAELNVLSEEAGFVDRGGTATLVLDPVDGTHNALRGVPAYSVSIALGHERLSDVEEGLVRDLVSGATYHAARGKGATLDGRSLHVRAYSPNDTLFTVYLGTNADPDAAEVAAKARRVRNLGAASLDLCLVARGA
;
A
#
# COMPACT_ATOMS: atom_id res chain seq x y z
N MET A 1 -11.13 -19.92 -4.21
CA MET A 1 -11.27 -19.38 -2.85
C MET A 1 -10.35 -18.18 -2.82
N LYS A 2 -10.84 -17.01 -2.38
CA LYS A 2 -10.01 -15.80 -2.27
C LYS A 2 -8.92 -16.03 -1.23
N SER A 3 -7.76 -15.38 -1.42
CA SER A 3 -6.69 -15.38 -0.42
C SER A 3 -7.06 -14.51 0.78
N LEU A 4 -6.39 -14.71 1.91
CA LEU A 4 -6.59 -13.86 3.08
C LEU A 4 -6.28 -12.39 2.73
N LEU A 5 -5.20 -12.12 2.00
CA LEU A 5 -4.82 -10.76 1.63
C LEU A 5 -5.88 -10.08 0.73
N GLU A 6 -6.53 -10.83 -0.17
CA GLU A 6 -7.64 -10.30 -0.97
C GLU A 6 -8.84 -9.92 -0.10
N ASP A 7 -9.19 -10.75 0.89
CA ASP A 7 -10.29 -10.44 1.81
C ASP A 7 -9.99 -9.20 2.66
N LEU A 8 -8.74 -9.05 3.13
CA LEU A 8 -8.30 -7.88 3.90
C LEU A 8 -8.38 -6.61 3.05
N ALA A 9 -7.84 -6.63 1.82
CA ALA A 9 -7.87 -5.48 0.93
C ALA A 9 -9.30 -5.08 0.54
N GLU A 10 -10.20 -6.04 0.35
CA GLU A 10 -11.62 -5.75 0.12
C GLU A 10 -12.33 -5.19 1.36
N ALA A 11 -11.93 -5.61 2.55
CA ALA A 11 -12.46 -5.03 3.79
C ALA A 11 -12.05 -3.56 3.92
N VAL A 12 -10.81 -3.22 3.60
CA VAL A 12 -10.34 -1.82 3.52
C VAL A 12 -11.14 -1.05 2.48
N GLN A 13 -11.28 -1.57 1.25
CA GLN A 13 -12.07 -0.91 0.19
C GLN A 13 -13.48 -0.58 0.68
N ARG A 14 -14.18 -1.56 1.28
CA ARG A 14 -15.53 -1.34 1.82
C ARG A 14 -15.58 -0.31 2.94
N ALA A 15 -14.57 -0.29 3.80
CA ALA A 15 -14.47 0.68 4.90
C ALA A 15 -14.28 2.10 4.37
N VAL A 16 -13.41 2.27 3.39
CA VAL A 16 -13.14 3.57 2.74
C VAL A 16 -14.35 4.05 1.95
N ASP A 17 -14.97 3.18 1.15
CA ASP A 17 -16.15 3.52 0.33
C ASP A 17 -17.39 3.84 1.19
N GLY A 18 -17.52 3.18 2.33
CA GLY A 18 -18.63 3.36 3.28
C GLY A 18 -18.38 4.43 4.35
N LEU A 19 -17.24 5.12 4.30
CA LEU A 19 -16.87 6.08 5.33
C LEU A 19 -17.86 7.22 5.43
N THR A 20 -18.30 7.51 6.65
CA THR A 20 -19.20 8.62 6.96
C THR A 20 -18.51 9.66 7.85
N GLY A 21 -18.85 10.93 7.66
CA GLY A 21 -18.21 12.05 8.37
C GLY A 21 -17.00 12.59 7.63
N ASP A 22 -16.16 13.35 8.34
CA ASP A 22 -14.94 13.92 7.78
C ASP A 22 -13.82 12.86 7.72
N PRO A 23 -13.38 12.40 6.54
CA PRO A 23 -12.30 11.43 6.44
C PRO A 23 -10.96 11.95 6.98
N GLY A 24 -10.77 13.27 6.99
CA GLY A 24 -9.56 13.95 7.47
C GLY A 24 -9.59 14.29 8.95
N GLU A 25 -10.63 13.95 9.69
CA GLU A 25 -10.66 14.18 11.12
C GLU A 25 -9.49 13.47 11.81
N ILE A 26 -8.66 14.25 12.52
CA ILE A 26 -7.49 13.72 13.23
C ILE A 26 -7.98 13.03 14.51
N LEU A 27 -7.78 11.71 14.58
CA LEU A 27 -8.17 10.87 15.72
C LEU A 27 -7.01 10.52 16.65
N GLY A 28 -5.80 10.95 16.34
CA GLY A 28 -4.62 10.67 17.15
C GLY A 28 -3.31 10.83 16.38
N ARG A 29 -2.34 10.05 16.79
CA ARG A 29 -1.06 9.91 16.09
C ARG A 29 -0.83 8.45 15.71
N GLY A 30 -0.28 8.23 14.54
CA GLY A 30 0.22 6.94 14.09
C GLY A 30 1.50 6.55 14.83
N ALA A 31 1.93 5.32 14.66
CA ALA A 31 3.15 4.80 15.28
C ALA A 31 4.41 5.48 14.69
N ASP A 32 4.36 5.98 13.48
CA ASP A 32 5.38 6.80 12.83
C ASP A 32 5.46 8.23 13.39
N GLY A 33 4.47 8.64 14.22
CA GLY A 33 4.33 9.97 14.81
C GLY A 33 3.55 10.98 13.97
N ALA A 34 3.10 10.62 12.76
CA ALA A 34 2.25 11.46 11.92
C ALA A 34 0.82 11.56 12.50
N PRO A 35 0.02 12.56 12.08
CA PRO A 35 -1.39 12.61 12.41
C PRO A 35 -2.12 11.39 11.81
N SER A 36 -2.84 10.64 12.65
CA SER A 36 -3.69 9.52 12.26
C SER A 36 -5.09 10.04 11.98
N THR A 37 -5.59 9.84 10.79
CA THR A 37 -6.89 10.36 10.36
C THR A 37 -7.99 9.29 10.47
N ARG A 38 -9.25 9.72 10.34
CA ARG A 38 -10.40 8.81 10.37
C ARG A 38 -10.31 7.74 9.29
N ILE A 39 -9.92 8.09 8.07
CA ILE A 39 -9.84 7.12 6.97
C ILE A 39 -8.81 6.03 7.27
N ASP A 40 -7.65 6.38 7.82
CA ASP A 40 -6.58 5.43 8.17
C ASP A 40 -7.06 4.49 9.29
N ARG A 41 -7.68 5.04 10.33
CA ARG A 41 -8.20 4.26 11.47
C ARG A 41 -9.30 3.29 11.08
N GLU A 42 -10.24 3.71 10.25
CA GLU A 42 -11.33 2.82 9.82
C GLU A 42 -10.81 1.74 8.87
N ALA A 43 -9.85 2.06 8.01
CA ALA A 43 -9.17 1.10 7.15
C ALA A 43 -8.40 0.05 7.97
N GLU A 44 -7.58 0.48 8.94
CA GLU A 44 -6.87 -0.43 9.83
C GLU A 44 -7.83 -1.30 10.65
N ALA A 45 -8.86 -0.71 11.25
CA ALA A 45 -9.86 -1.44 12.02
C ALA A 45 -10.58 -2.51 11.17
N ALA A 46 -10.81 -2.25 9.89
CA ALA A 46 -11.39 -3.24 8.97
C ALA A 46 -10.46 -4.45 8.78
N VAL A 47 -9.14 -4.24 8.68
CA VAL A 47 -8.15 -5.32 8.61
C VAL A 47 -8.18 -6.15 9.89
N LEU A 48 -8.08 -5.51 11.06
CA LEU A 48 -8.05 -6.21 12.34
C LEU A 48 -9.32 -7.04 12.57
N ARG A 49 -10.51 -6.48 12.29
CA ARG A 49 -11.78 -7.22 12.36
C ARG A 49 -11.79 -8.43 11.43
N THR A 50 -11.29 -8.28 10.21
CA THR A 50 -11.27 -9.38 9.24
C THR A 50 -10.32 -10.50 9.67
N LEU A 51 -9.17 -10.15 10.28
CA LEU A 51 -8.26 -11.13 10.87
C LEU A 51 -8.94 -11.93 11.99
N ASP A 52 -9.70 -11.26 12.87
CA ASP A 52 -10.47 -11.90 13.94
C ASP A 52 -11.55 -12.83 13.39
N GLU A 53 -12.33 -12.37 12.44
CA GLU A 53 -13.41 -13.14 11.77
C GLU A 53 -12.87 -14.39 11.05
N ARG A 54 -11.65 -14.31 10.52
CA ARG A 54 -10.97 -15.41 9.84
C ARG A 54 -10.22 -16.34 10.81
N GLY A 55 -10.12 -15.99 12.10
CA GLY A 55 -9.31 -16.71 13.07
C GLY A 55 -7.82 -16.73 12.68
N ALA A 56 -7.33 -15.70 12.00
CA ALA A 56 -5.97 -15.62 11.53
C ALA A 56 -5.01 -15.23 12.66
N GLU A 57 -4.15 -16.15 13.07
CA GLU A 57 -3.13 -15.93 14.10
C GLU A 57 -1.88 -15.29 13.48
N LEU A 58 -2.01 -13.99 13.16
CA LEU A 58 -0.92 -13.17 12.59
C LEU A 58 -0.67 -11.97 13.49
N ASN A 59 0.59 -11.66 13.76
CA ASN A 59 0.94 -10.34 14.29
C ASN A 59 0.71 -9.28 13.20
N VAL A 60 0.52 -8.05 13.60
CA VAL A 60 0.35 -6.94 12.65
C VAL A 60 1.40 -5.87 12.95
N LEU A 61 2.10 -5.43 11.91
CA LEU A 61 2.93 -4.23 11.93
C LEU A 61 2.27 -3.20 11.02
N SER A 62 1.63 -2.21 11.62
CA SER A 62 0.89 -1.16 10.92
C SER A 62 1.55 0.20 11.08
N GLU A 63 1.40 1.07 10.08
CA GLU A 63 1.79 2.47 10.16
C GLU A 63 1.03 3.20 11.30
N GLU A 64 -0.24 2.84 11.52
CA GLU A 64 -1.11 3.47 12.49
C GLU A 64 -0.93 2.94 13.92
N ALA A 65 -1.10 1.64 14.12
CA ALA A 65 -1.04 1.01 15.45
C ALA A 65 0.38 0.58 15.87
N GLY A 66 1.35 0.57 14.93
CA GLY A 66 2.64 -0.03 15.18
C GLY A 66 2.56 -1.56 15.26
N PHE A 67 3.36 -2.16 16.12
CA PHE A 67 3.36 -3.61 16.29
C PHE A 67 2.26 -4.05 17.24
N VAL A 68 1.37 -4.88 16.72
CA VAL A 68 0.28 -5.52 17.48
C VAL A 68 0.59 -7.01 17.58
N ASP A 69 0.99 -7.47 18.77
CA ASP A 69 1.19 -8.87 19.07
C ASP A 69 -0.16 -9.59 19.19
N ARG A 70 -0.36 -10.59 18.35
CA ARG A 70 -1.57 -11.42 18.32
C ARG A 70 -1.24 -12.91 18.50
N GLY A 71 -0.02 -13.20 18.98
CA GLY A 71 0.45 -14.58 19.24
C GLY A 71 0.82 -15.36 17.97
N GLY A 72 0.86 -14.71 16.81
CA GLY A 72 1.23 -15.35 15.55
C GLY A 72 2.73 -15.55 15.37
N THR A 73 3.11 -16.48 14.51
CA THR A 73 4.51 -16.72 14.11
C THR A 73 4.89 -15.93 12.85
N ALA A 74 3.92 -15.46 12.10
CA ALA A 74 4.10 -14.59 10.94
C ALA A 74 3.52 -13.20 11.22
N THR A 75 4.01 -12.20 10.50
CA THR A 75 3.61 -10.81 10.65
C THR A 75 3.01 -10.29 9.35
N LEU A 76 1.85 -9.68 9.46
CA LEU A 76 1.22 -8.87 8.43
C LEU A 76 1.76 -7.45 8.54
N VAL A 77 2.43 -6.97 7.50
CA VAL A 77 2.86 -5.57 7.41
C VAL A 77 1.80 -4.81 6.63
N LEU A 78 1.31 -3.72 7.20
CA LEU A 78 0.13 -3.01 6.71
C LEU A 78 0.40 -1.50 6.62
N ASP A 79 0.16 -0.94 5.45
CA ASP A 79 -0.18 0.46 5.27
C ASP A 79 -1.64 0.52 4.83
N PRO A 80 -2.55 0.97 5.72
CA PRO A 80 -3.99 0.90 5.46
C PRO A 80 -4.44 1.84 4.34
N VAL A 81 -3.78 3.01 4.19
CA VAL A 81 -4.06 3.97 3.12
C VAL A 81 -2.78 4.69 2.67
N ASP A 82 -1.96 4.02 1.86
CA ASP A 82 -0.83 4.69 1.16
C ASP A 82 -1.36 5.80 0.27
N GLY A 83 -0.94 7.03 0.55
CA GLY A 83 -1.46 8.22 -0.11
C GLY A 83 -2.68 8.85 0.57
N THR A 84 -2.77 8.81 1.91
CA THR A 84 -3.84 9.44 2.69
C THR A 84 -4.11 10.89 2.27
N HIS A 85 -3.08 11.70 2.05
CA HIS A 85 -3.23 13.08 1.57
C HIS A 85 -3.96 13.17 0.22
N ASN A 86 -3.70 12.22 -0.69
CA ASN A 86 -4.38 12.13 -1.96
C ASN A 86 -5.87 11.82 -1.76
N ALA A 87 -6.16 10.81 -0.94
CA ALA A 87 -7.54 10.45 -0.61
C ALA A 87 -8.32 11.64 -0.06
N LEU A 88 -7.75 12.37 0.91
CA LEU A 88 -8.37 13.54 1.55
C LEU A 88 -8.56 14.74 0.60
N ARG A 89 -7.82 14.81 -0.48
CA ARG A 89 -7.88 15.89 -1.48
C ARG A 89 -8.56 15.49 -2.78
N GLY A 90 -9.08 14.27 -2.87
CA GLY A 90 -9.72 13.75 -4.08
C GLY A 90 -8.75 13.54 -5.24
N VAL A 91 -7.45 13.38 -4.95
CA VAL A 91 -6.45 12.99 -5.96
C VAL A 91 -6.53 11.47 -6.13
N PRO A 92 -6.80 10.95 -7.35
CA PRO A 92 -7.10 9.53 -7.56
C PRO A 92 -5.82 8.67 -7.61
N ALA A 93 -5.04 8.66 -6.52
CA ALA A 93 -3.83 7.86 -6.37
C ALA A 93 -3.61 7.53 -4.88
N TYR A 94 -4.29 6.51 -4.38
CA TYR A 94 -4.13 5.97 -3.04
C TYR A 94 -4.53 4.49 -3.03
N SER A 95 -3.97 3.74 -2.10
CA SER A 95 -4.05 2.27 -2.09
C SER A 95 -3.96 1.71 -0.68
N VAL A 96 -4.32 0.45 -0.52
CA VAL A 96 -3.91 -0.36 0.62
C VAL A 96 -2.73 -1.23 0.22
N SER A 97 -1.71 -1.30 1.07
CA SER A 97 -0.54 -2.14 0.87
C SER A 97 -0.39 -3.15 2.01
N ILE A 98 -0.34 -4.43 1.67
CA ILE A 98 -0.31 -5.54 2.64
C ILE A 98 0.79 -6.51 2.24
N ALA A 99 1.64 -6.89 3.18
CA ALA A 99 2.64 -7.94 2.98
C ALA A 99 2.62 -8.94 4.13
N LEU A 100 2.89 -10.20 3.83
CA LEU A 100 2.99 -11.28 4.80
C LEU A 100 4.43 -11.81 4.82
N GLY A 101 5.01 -11.88 6.00
CA GLY A 101 6.37 -12.37 6.20
C GLY A 101 6.63 -12.72 7.65
N HIS A 102 7.91 -12.75 8.04
CA HIS A 102 8.30 -13.06 9.41
C HIS A 102 9.04 -11.88 10.05
N GLU A 103 10.38 -11.94 10.14
CA GLU A 103 11.15 -10.95 10.89
C GLU A 103 11.83 -9.89 10.02
N ARG A 104 12.10 -10.21 8.76
CA ARG A 104 12.90 -9.38 7.86
C ARG A 104 12.19 -9.15 6.54
N LEU A 105 12.54 -8.05 5.87
CA LEU A 105 12.08 -7.75 4.52
C LEU A 105 12.39 -8.90 3.53
N SER A 106 13.54 -9.57 3.72
CA SER A 106 13.91 -10.75 2.92
C SER A 106 12.98 -11.96 3.11
N ASP A 107 12.20 -11.98 4.18
CA ASP A 107 11.33 -13.10 4.56
C ASP A 107 9.88 -12.88 4.10
N VAL A 108 9.59 -11.80 3.41
CA VAL A 108 8.27 -11.55 2.81
C VAL A 108 7.97 -12.65 1.80
N GLU A 109 6.83 -13.31 1.97
CA GLU A 109 6.38 -14.44 1.16
C GLU A 109 5.28 -14.07 0.19
N GLU A 110 4.42 -13.14 0.57
CA GLU A 110 3.26 -12.72 -0.20
C GLU A 110 3.03 -11.22 -0.01
N GLY A 111 2.61 -10.53 -1.05
CA GLY A 111 2.26 -9.11 -1.01
C GLY A 111 1.09 -8.80 -1.91
N LEU A 112 0.27 -7.84 -1.48
CA LEU A 112 -0.87 -7.35 -2.23
C LEU A 112 -0.96 -5.83 -2.09
N VAL A 113 -1.18 -5.17 -3.21
CA VAL A 113 -1.53 -3.75 -3.27
C VAL A 113 -2.85 -3.62 -4.02
N ARG A 114 -3.82 -2.95 -3.42
CA ARG A 114 -5.08 -2.62 -4.09
C ARG A 114 -5.22 -1.12 -4.25
N ASP A 115 -5.32 -0.68 -5.48
CA ASP A 115 -5.71 0.69 -5.83
C ASP A 115 -7.16 0.91 -5.37
N LEU A 116 -7.35 1.77 -4.39
CA LEU A 116 -8.66 2.04 -3.78
C LEU A 116 -9.56 2.93 -4.64
N VAL A 117 -9.02 3.48 -5.74
CA VAL A 117 -9.80 4.28 -6.71
C VAL A 117 -10.39 3.40 -7.80
N SER A 118 -9.56 2.55 -8.40
CA SER A 118 -9.97 1.70 -9.54
C SER A 118 -10.40 0.29 -9.13
N GLY A 119 -10.04 -0.16 -7.94
CA GLY A 119 -10.22 -1.53 -7.47
C GLY A 119 -9.19 -2.51 -8.04
N ALA A 120 -8.25 -2.06 -8.88
CA ALA A 120 -7.23 -2.90 -9.47
C ALA A 120 -6.32 -3.51 -8.38
N THR A 121 -6.09 -4.81 -8.44
CA THR A 121 -5.39 -5.56 -7.39
C THR A 121 -4.12 -6.19 -7.93
N TYR A 122 -2.99 -5.74 -7.41
CA TYR A 122 -1.67 -6.30 -7.64
C TYR A 122 -1.38 -7.34 -6.56
N HIS A 123 -0.93 -8.51 -6.97
CA HIS A 123 -0.61 -9.58 -6.04
C HIS A 123 0.67 -10.28 -6.47
N ALA A 124 1.52 -10.60 -5.52
CA ALA A 124 2.73 -11.36 -5.77
C ALA A 124 2.97 -12.36 -4.63
N ALA A 125 3.49 -13.52 -4.96
CA ALA A 125 3.96 -14.49 -3.99
C ALA A 125 5.34 -15.01 -4.39
N ARG A 126 6.17 -15.32 -3.39
CA ARG A 126 7.54 -15.78 -3.57
C ARG A 126 7.59 -17.00 -4.50
N GLY A 127 8.38 -16.89 -5.56
CA GLY A 127 8.55 -17.96 -6.55
C GLY A 127 7.36 -18.17 -7.50
N LYS A 128 6.27 -17.37 -7.38
CA LYS A 128 5.08 -17.51 -8.24
C LYS A 128 4.88 -16.33 -9.20
N GLY A 129 5.76 -15.33 -9.12
CA GLY A 129 5.63 -14.10 -9.92
C GLY A 129 4.58 -13.14 -9.40
N ALA A 130 4.18 -12.18 -10.23
CA ALA A 130 3.21 -11.13 -9.89
C ALA A 130 2.06 -11.08 -10.89
N THR A 131 0.91 -10.62 -10.43
CA THR A 131 -0.31 -10.48 -11.24
C THR A 131 -0.99 -9.13 -11.00
N LEU A 132 -1.74 -8.67 -11.98
CA LEU A 132 -2.74 -7.60 -11.89
C LEU A 132 -4.10 -8.20 -12.25
N ASP A 133 -5.04 -8.20 -11.31
CA ASP A 133 -6.37 -8.81 -11.47
C ASP A 133 -6.28 -10.26 -12.00
N GLY A 134 -5.32 -11.04 -11.47
CA GLY A 134 -5.06 -12.43 -11.85
C GLY A 134 -4.30 -12.61 -13.17
N ARG A 135 -3.94 -11.54 -13.89
CA ARG A 135 -3.15 -11.61 -15.12
C ARG A 135 -1.67 -11.37 -14.81
N SER A 136 -0.80 -12.24 -15.31
CA SER A 136 0.66 -12.12 -15.09
C SER A 136 1.21 -10.77 -15.52
N LEU A 137 2.07 -10.22 -14.68
CA LEU A 137 2.78 -8.97 -14.91
C LEU A 137 4.20 -9.22 -15.39
N HIS A 138 4.69 -8.30 -16.22
CA HIS A 138 6.08 -8.28 -16.66
C HIS A 138 6.56 -6.83 -16.72
N VAL A 139 7.73 -6.56 -16.15
CA VAL A 139 8.42 -5.28 -16.31
C VAL A 139 8.79 -5.07 -17.78
N ARG A 140 8.66 -3.83 -18.22
CA ARG A 140 9.12 -3.44 -19.56
C ARG A 140 10.63 -3.24 -19.56
N ALA A 141 11.27 -3.54 -20.69
CA ALA A 141 12.67 -3.19 -20.88
C ALA A 141 12.86 -1.68 -20.81
N TYR A 142 13.93 -1.25 -20.13
CA TYR A 142 14.28 0.17 -20.05
C TYR A 142 14.53 0.77 -21.44
N SER A 143 13.93 1.92 -21.70
CA SER A 143 14.16 2.72 -22.92
C SER A 143 14.31 4.19 -22.53
N PRO A 144 15.48 4.81 -22.73
CA PRO A 144 15.72 6.20 -22.31
C PRO A 144 14.72 7.21 -22.87
N ASN A 145 14.21 6.95 -24.09
CA ASN A 145 13.28 7.85 -24.77
C ASN A 145 11.81 7.64 -24.42
N ASP A 146 11.48 6.50 -23.79
CA ASP A 146 10.10 6.08 -23.52
C ASP A 146 9.90 5.64 -22.05
N THR A 147 10.77 6.06 -21.17
CA THR A 147 10.66 5.77 -19.74
C THR A 147 10.00 6.94 -19.01
N LEU A 148 9.06 6.60 -18.14
CA LEU A 148 8.50 7.49 -17.15
C LEU A 148 9.16 7.17 -15.81
N PHE A 149 9.62 8.21 -15.10
CA PHE A 149 10.18 8.08 -13.77
C PHE A 149 9.16 8.52 -12.73
N THR A 150 9.04 7.76 -11.67
CA THR A 150 8.38 8.21 -10.44
C THR A 150 9.45 8.57 -9.42
N VAL A 151 9.33 9.70 -8.78
CA VAL A 151 10.28 10.19 -7.76
C VAL A 151 9.52 10.85 -6.63
N TYR A 152 9.99 10.67 -5.41
CA TYR A 152 9.54 11.44 -4.27
C TYR A 152 10.34 12.74 -4.17
N LEU A 153 9.63 13.88 -4.22
CA LEU A 153 10.22 15.22 -4.14
C LEU A 153 9.61 16.03 -2.97
N GLY A 154 9.30 15.36 -1.88
CA GLY A 154 8.78 15.98 -0.66
C GLY A 154 9.88 16.50 0.28
N THR A 155 9.47 16.93 1.47
CA THR A 155 10.35 17.55 2.48
C THR A 155 11.52 16.64 2.92
N ASN A 156 11.32 15.31 2.87
CA ASN A 156 12.32 14.30 3.24
C ASN A 156 12.91 13.59 2.01
N ALA A 157 12.79 14.18 0.81
CA ALA A 157 13.35 13.59 -0.39
C ALA A 157 14.88 13.55 -0.32
N ASP A 158 15.46 12.49 -0.90
CA ASP A 158 16.89 12.41 -1.12
C ASP A 158 17.33 13.62 -1.99
N PRO A 159 18.39 14.36 -1.61
CA PRO A 159 18.88 15.47 -2.42
C PRO A 159 19.18 15.09 -3.87
N ASP A 160 19.63 13.87 -4.12
CA ASP A 160 19.96 13.37 -5.47
C ASP A 160 18.71 13.07 -6.30
N ALA A 161 17.54 12.92 -5.68
CA ALA A 161 16.29 12.66 -6.39
C ALA A 161 15.95 13.78 -7.39
N ALA A 162 16.20 15.04 -7.04
CA ALA A 162 15.99 16.18 -7.92
C ALA A 162 16.94 16.16 -9.13
N GLU A 163 18.20 15.75 -8.94
CA GLU A 163 19.19 15.61 -10.01
C GLU A 163 18.80 14.49 -10.98
N VAL A 164 18.34 13.36 -10.47
CA VAL A 164 17.82 12.23 -11.29
C VAL A 164 16.59 12.69 -12.06
N ALA A 165 15.64 13.36 -11.39
CA ALA A 165 14.44 13.88 -12.01
C ALA A 165 14.74 14.87 -13.16
N ALA A 166 15.76 15.74 -12.99
CA ALA A 166 16.15 16.70 -14.00
C ALA A 166 16.69 16.07 -15.29
N LYS A 167 17.21 14.82 -15.23
CA LYS A 167 17.70 14.06 -16.38
C LYS A 167 16.60 13.25 -17.09
N ALA A 168 15.45 13.10 -16.44
CA ALA A 168 14.34 12.33 -16.97
C ALA A 168 13.44 13.17 -17.89
N ARG A 169 13.01 12.59 -19.00
CA ARG A 169 12.09 13.26 -19.95
C ARG A 169 10.68 13.43 -19.37
N ARG A 170 10.24 12.49 -18.57
CA ARG A 170 8.91 12.48 -17.95
C ARG A 170 9.03 12.04 -16.50
N VAL A 171 8.52 12.85 -15.61
CA VAL A 171 8.55 12.60 -14.17
C VAL A 171 7.14 12.67 -13.61
N ARG A 172 6.85 11.83 -12.64
CA ARG A 172 5.66 11.88 -11.80
C ARG A 172 6.08 11.81 -10.33
N ASN A 173 5.27 12.38 -9.48
CA ASN A 173 5.26 12.19 -8.04
C ASN A 173 3.80 11.94 -7.68
N LEU A 174 3.43 10.67 -7.53
CA LEU A 174 2.03 10.31 -7.28
C LEU A 174 1.65 10.49 -5.82
N GLY A 175 2.62 10.42 -4.89
CA GLY A 175 2.37 10.51 -3.46
C GLY A 175 1.72 9.25 -2.89
N ALA A 176 1.88 8.11 -3.57
CA ALA A 176 1.48 6.77 -3.15
C ALA A 176 2.57 5.80 -3.61
N ALA A 177 3.49 5.46 -2.71
CA ALA A 177 4.72 4.73 -3.05
C ALA A 177 4.44 3.31 -3.54
N SER A 178 3.46 2.63 -2.97
CA SER A 178 3.08 1.28 -3.38
C SER A 178 2.54 1.25 -4.81
N LEU A 179 1.73 2.25 -5.21
CA LEU A 179 1.26 2.38 -6.59
C LEU A 179 2.39 2.71 -7.56
N ASP A 180 3.35 3.55 -7.18
CA ASP A 180 4.52 3.84 -7.99
C ASP A 180 5.30 2.56 -8.32
N LEU A 181 5.54 1.70 -7.33
CA LEU A 181 6.19 0.40 -7.52
C LEU A 181 5.34 -0.55 -8.37
N CYS A 182 4.03 -0.56 -8.20
CA CYS A 182 3.09 -1.35 -9.00
C CYS A 182 3.08 -0.92 -10.47
N LEU A 183 3.22 0.38 -10.76
CA LEU A 183 3.35 0.87 -12.14
C LEU A 183 4.61 0.32 -12.81
N VAL A 184 5.74 0.26 -12.10
CA VAL A 184 6.97 -0.39 -12.61
C VAL A 184 6.72 -1.87 -12.89
N ALA A 185 6.09 -2.58 -11.95
CA ALA A 185 5.81 -4.00 -12.08
C ALA A 185 4.93 -4.34 -13.30
N ARG A 186 3.97 -3.45 -13.66
CA ARG A 186 3.11 -3.64 -14.84
C ARG A 186 3.74 -3.14 -16.15
N GLY A 187 4.95 -2.60 -16.11
CA GLY A 187 5.66 -2.10 -17.29
C GLY A 187 5.15 -0.75 -17.81
N ALA A 188 4.64 0.11 -16.95
CA ALA A 188 4.20 1.46 -17.30
C ALA A 188 5.36 2.43 -17.52
#